data_6dd6ec78b86eae8981814ad024218d9c
#
_entry.id   6dd6ec78b86eae8981814ad024218d9c
#
_cell.length_a   1.000
_cell.length_b   1.000
_cell.length_c   1.000
_cell.angle_alpha   90.00
_cell.angle_beta   90.00
_cell.angle_gamma   90.00
#
_symmetry.space_group_name_H-M   'P 1'
#
loop_
_entity.id
_entity.type
_entity.pdbx_description
1 polymer ?
#
loop_
_entity_poly.entity_id
_entity_poly.type
_entity_poly.pdbx_seq_one_letter_code
_entity_poly.pdbx_strand_id
1 'polypeptide(L)'
;IDIRMEADPRDVRVKAPQQATRWFDATADHPSTYCNPMNLSYCFRANLPDLVKNGSFRSTADPMMVMYKGEYFLFATNQAGFYYSKDLSNWEFVFAGFQRYPEDDDLCAPAAFVSEDTLFYTGSTYAGLPIWYSTNPKSGKFKRYVEKTALPSWDPAFLLDDDGRLYMYYGSSNEFALKGVELDRRDFHPISKIQEIMMLRPEEHGWERFGMNNDDSTTLAPFTEGAFVT
;
A
#
# COMPACT_ATOMS: atom_id res chain seq x y z
N ILE A 1 10.77 -19.07 -19.09
CA ILE A 1 11.88 -18.40 -18.41
C ILE A 1 12.02 -19.08 -17.08
N ASP A 2 13.08 -19.85 -16.95
CA ASP A 2 13.36 -20.63 -15.73
C ASP A 2 14.00 -19.67 -14.72
N ILE A 3 13.19 -19.14 -13.81
CA ILE A 3 13.68 -18.27 -12.73
C ILE A 3 14.19 -19.19 -11.62
N ARG A 4 15.44 -19.56 -11.68
CA ARG A 4 16.09 -20.25 -10.56
C ARG A 4 16.29 -19.23 -9.43
N MET A 5 15.56 -19.43 -8.36
CA MET A 5 15.80 -18.72 -7.11
C MET A 5 16.95 -19.40 -6.36
N GLU A 6 18.14 -18.86 -6.49
CA GLU A 6 19.33 -19.35 -5.76
C GLU A 6 19.54 -18.67 -4.41
N ALA A 7 18.66 -17.74 -4.03
CA ALA A 7 18.80 -17.05 -2.76
C ALA A 7 18.27 -17.89 -1.60
N ASP A 8 19.04 -17.97 -0.51
CA ASP A 8 18.57 -18.56 0.74
C ASP A 8 17.24 -17.87 1.14
N PRO A 9 16.17 -18.64 1.28
CA PRO A 9 14.88 -18.08 1.68
C PRO A 9 14.91 -17.37 3.05
N ARG A 10 15.97 -17.51 3.82
CA ARG A 10 16.21 -16.79 5.08
C ARG A 10 16.93 -15.46 4.88
N ASP A 11 17.47 -15.21 3.71
CA ASP A 11 18.09 -13.93 3.40
C ASP A 11 17.05 -12.95 2.87
N VAL A 12 16.49 -12.18 3.78
CA VAL A 12 15.51 -11.13 3.49
C VAL A 12 16.09 -9.94 2.71
N ARG A 13 17.38 -9.98 2.36
CA ARG A 13 18.08 -8.94 1.62
C ARG A 13 18.52 -9.44 0.26
N VAL A 14 17.59 -9.86 -0.55
CA VAL A 14 17.91 -10.14 -1.94
C VAL A 14 18.17 -8.81 -2.63
N LYS A 15 19.41 -8.43 -2.78
CA LYS A 15 19.77 -7.33 -3.65
C LYS A 15 19.45 -7.74 -5.08
N ALA A 16 18.57 -7.00 -5.72
CA ALA A 16 18.38 -7.16 -7.15
C ALA A 16 19.72 -6.95 -7.88
N PRO A 17 20.00 -7.71 -8.92
CA PRO A 17 21.21 -7.53 -9.69
C PRO A 17 21.29 -6.08 -10.21
N GLN A 18 22.32 -5.36 -9.88
CA GLN A 18 22.52 -3.96 -10.33
C GLN A 18 22.48 -3.80 -11.86
N GLN A 19 22.57 -4.88 -12.61
CA GLN A 19 22.54 -4.84 -14.06
C GLN A 19 21.18 -4.56 -14.66
N ALA A 20 20.09 -4.84 -13.94
CA ALA A 20 18.74 -4.63 -14.50
C ALA A 20 18.37 -3.14 -14.63
N THR A 21 18.99 -2.28 -13.83
CA THR A 21 18.77 -0.82 -13.88
C THR A 21 19.47 -0.12 -15.06
N ARG A 22 20.36 -0.81 -15.77
CA ARG A 22 21.07 -0.22 -16.92
C ARG A 22 20.24 -0.10 -18.20
N TRP A 23 19.09 -0.72 -18.23
CA TRP A 23 18.20 -0.71 -19.39
C TRP A 23 17.34 0.52 -19.47
N PHE A 24 17.32 1.30 -18.41
CA PHE A 24 16.45 2.44 -18.30
C PHE A 24 17.16 3.56 -17.52
N ASP A 25 17.33 4.68 -18.16
CA ASP A 25 17.84 5.90 -17.55
C ASP A 25 16.75 6.96 -17.60
N ALA A 26 16.12 7.20 -16.44
CA ALA A 26 15.04 8.19 -16.31
C ALA A 26 15.52 9.62 -16.56
N THR A 27 16.85 9.86 -16.53
CA THR A 27 17.46 11.17 -16.73
C THR A 27 17.93 11.39 -18.16
N ALA A 28 17.87 10.35 -19.01
CA ALA A 28 18.30 10.40 -20.40
C ALA A 28 17.22 11.06 -21.32
N ASP A 29 17.07 10.55 -22.54
CA ASP A 29 16.25 11.17 -23.56
C ASP A 29 14.73 11.12 -23.31
N HIS A 30 14.30 10.35 -22.28
CA HIS A 30 12.87 10.14 -21.95
C HIS A 30 12.60 10.34 -20.45
N PRO A 31 12.68 11.55 -19.94
CA PRO A 31 12.54 11.82 -18.49
C PRO A 31 11.13 11.52 -17.92
N SER A 32 10.15 11.33 -18.79
CA SER A 32 8.76 10.99 -18.40
C SER A 32 8.47 9.49 -18.35
N THR A 33 9.46 8.64 -18.60
CA THR A 33 9.29 7.20 -18.59
C THR A 33 9.96 6.57 -17.37
N TYR A 34 9.48 5.42 -16.96
CA TYR A 34 10.04 4.64 -15.85
C TYR A 34 10.13 3.16 -16.23
N CYS A 35 10.98 2.42 -15.51
CA CYS A 35 11.12 0.99 -15.72
C CYS A 35 9.91 0.21 -15.17
N ASN A 36 9.27 -0.58 -16.01
CA ASN A 36 8.20 -1.49 -15.61
C ASN A 36 8.45 -2.87 -16.23
N PRO A 37 8.67 -3.94 -15.43
CA PRO A 37 8.55 -3.97 -13.98
C PRO A 37 9.72 -3.26 -13.28
N MET A 38 9.43 -2.63 -12.15
CA MET A 38 10.45 -2.01 -11.30
C MET A 38 11.36 -3.08 -10.69
N ASN A 39 12.67 -2.81 -10.70
CA ASN A 39 13.65 -3.70 -10.09
C ASN A 39 13.82 -3.36 -8.61
N LEU A 40 12.96 -3.91 -7.78
CA LEU A 40 12.99 -3.71 -6.33
C LEU A 40 13.79 -4.80 -5.63
N SER A 41 14.59 -4.40 -4.64
CA SER A 41 15.13 -5.32 -3.65
C SER A 41 14.05 -5.65 -2.64
N TYR A 42 13.72 -6.92 -2.51
CA TYR A 42 12.65 -7.33 -1.60
C TYR A 42 13.15 -7.41 -0.17
N CYS A 43 12.37 -6.85 0.75
CA CYS A 43 12.54 -7.06 2.17
C CYS A 43 11.17 -7.40 2.76
N PHE A 44 10.86 -8.66 2.77
CA PHE A 44 9.61 -9.17 3.31
C PHE A 44 9.81 -9.67 4.74
N ARG A 45 9.01 -9.18 5.66
CA ARG A 45 8.93 -9.73 7.00
C ARG A 45 7.79 -10.73 7.06
N ALA A 46 8.12 -12.00 6.89
CA ALA A 46 7.13 -13.05 7.11
C ALA A 46 6.85 -13.18 8.61
N ASN A 47 5.69 -12.77 9.04
CA ASN A 47 5.18 -13.10 10.37
C ASN A 47 4.44 -14.44 10.38
N LEU A 48 4.34 -15.07 9.21
CA LEU A 48 3.69 -16.36 9.04
C LEU A 48 4.78 -17.44 8.88
N PRO A 49 5.03 -18.27 9.92
CA PRO A 49 6.06 -19.29 9.90
C PRO A 49 5.97 -20.24 8.70
N ASP A 50 4.77 -20.48 8.21
CA ASP A 50 4.53 -21.38 7.07
C ASP A 50 4.93 -20.75 5.73
N LEU A 51 4.78 -19.45 5.57
CA LEU A 51 5.27 -18.74 4.39
C LEU A 51 6.80 -18.65 4.40
N VAL A 52 7.42 -18.53 5.56
CA VAL A 52 8.88 -18.58 5.71
C VAL A 52 9.42 -19.94 5.30
N LYS A 53 8.71 -21.02 5.61
CA LYS A 53 9.14 -22.38 5.28
C LYS A 53 8.94 -22.77 3.81
N ASN A 54 7.86 -22.30 3.19
CA ASN A 54 7.36 -22.85 1.93
C ASN A 54 7.14 -21.81 0.85
N GLY A 55 7.35 -20.52 1.14
CA GLY A 55 6.89 -19.45 0.30
C GLY A 55 7.96 -18.61 -0.36
N SER A 56 7.48 -17.70 -1.15
CA SER A 56 8.26 -16.65 -1.75
C SER A 56 8.39 -15.47 -0.79
N PHE A 57 9.61 -15.03 -0.54
CA PHE A 57 9.87 -13.77 0.17
C PHE A 57 9.60 -12.53 -0.69
N ARG A 58 9.19 -12.73 -1.91
CA ARG A 58 8.86 -11.70 -2.89
C ARG A 58 7.37 -11.46 -2.89
N SER A 59 6.86 -10.93 -1.78
CA SER A 59 5.46 -10.53 -1.68
C SER A 59 5.41 -9.01 -1.58
N THR A 60 5.01 -8.39 -2.66
CA THR A 60 4.76 -6.95 -2.73
C THR A 60 3.45 -6.77 -3.47
N ALA A 61 2.41 -6.41 -2.74
CA ALA A 61 1.07 -6.16 -3.25
C ALA A 61 0.60 -4.78 -2.77
N ASP A 62 -0.49 -4.30 -3.34
CA ASP A 62 -1.19 -3.10 -2.91
C ASP A 62 -0.26 -1.89 -2.78
N PRO A 63 0.46 -1.51 -3.84
CA PRO A 63 1.46 -0.46 -3.73
C PRO A 63 0.82 0.91 -3.52
N MET A 64 1.28 1.62 -2.51
CA MET A 64 0.94 3.02 -2.27
C MET A 64 2.19 3.88 -2.40
N MET A 65 2.17 4.82 -3.32
CA MET A 65 3.30 5.71 -3.57
C MET A 65 2.95 7.16 -3.27
N VAL A 66 3.81 7.82 -2.53
CA VAL A 66 3.72 9.25 -2.25
C VAL A 66 5.01 9.96 -2.60
N MET A 67 4.90 11.25 -2.95
CA MET A 67 6.06 12.13 -3.11
C MET A 67 6.27 12.92 -1.82
N TYR A 68 7.49 12.85 -1.26
CA TYR A 68 7.88 13.59 -0.09
C TYR A 68 9.21 14.29 -0.33
N LYS A 69 9.22 15.63 -0.27
CA LYS A 69 10.42 16.47 -0.51
C LYS A 69 11.14 16.15 -1.83
N GLY A 70 10.38 15.89 -2.88
CA GLY A 70 10.92 15.62 -4.22
C GLY A 70 11.46 14.20 -4.43
N GLU A 71 11.25 13.30 -3.48
CA GLU A 71 11.61 11.89 -3.59
C GLU A 71 10.36 11.01 -3.48
N TYR A 72 10.40 9.81 -4.07
CA TYR A 72 9.29 8.86 -4.13
C TYR A 72 9.42 7.83 -3.01
N PHE A 73 8.34 7.59 -2.29
CA PHE A 73 8.24 6.60 -1.21
C PHE A 73 7.15 5.60 -1.56
N LEU A 74 7.52 4.33 -1.65
CA LEU A 74 6.65 3.23 -2.04
C LEU A 74 6.46 2.28 -0.86
N PHE A 75 5.24 2.19 -0.39
CA PHE A 75 4.79 1.26 0.63
C PHE A 75 4.07 0.09 -0.04
N ALA A 76 4.12 -1.08 0.58
CA ALA A 76 3.45 -2.26 0.06
C ALA A 76 3.05 -3.21 1.19
N THR A 77 2.10 -4.08 0.90
CA THR A 77 1.57 -5.07 1.84
C THR A 77 2.66 -5.88 2.51
N ASN A 78 2.54 -6.02 3.82
CA ASN A 78 3.39 -6.87 4.67
C ASN A 78 4.90 -6.55 4.63
N GLN A 79 5.27 -5.32 4.31
CA GLN A 79 6.66 -4.91 4.35
C GLN A 79 7.04 -4.37 5.74
N ALA A 80 8.23 -4.75 6.22
CA ALA A 80 8.79 -4.21 7.47
C ALA A 80 9.34 -2.79 7.32
N GLY A 81 9.12 -2.17 6.19
CA GLY A 81 9.58 -0.85 5.83
C GLY A 81 8.99 -0.42 4.50
N PHE A 82 9.75 0.33 3.76
CA PHE A 82 9.33 0.88 2.47
C PHE A 82 10.51 1.07 1.54
N TYR A 83 10.22 1.32 0.28
CA TYR A 83 11.22 1.68 -0.71
C TYR A 83 11.20 3.18 -0.96
N TYR A 84 12.35 3.76 -1.25
CA TYR A 84 12.41 5.12 -1.75
C TYR A 84 13.27 5.23 -2.99
N SER A 85 12.97 6.23 -3.83
CA SER A 85 13.69 6.52 -5.05
C SER A 85 13.69 8.03 -5.31
N LYS A 86 14.72 8.50 -6.00
CA LYS A 86 14.80 9.87 -6.51
C LYS A 86 14.37 9.98 -7.97
N ASP A 87 14.37 8.87 -8.68
CA ASP A 87 14.30 8.83 -10.15
C ASP A 87 13.36 7.73 -10.69
N LEU A 88 12.64 7.01 -9.80
CA LEU A 88 11.77 5.88 -10.12
C LEU A 88 12.49 4.67 -10.75
N SER A 89 13.80 4.73 -10.90
CA SER A 89 14.62 3.69 -11.51
C SER A 89 15.50 2.97 -10.49
N ASN A 90 16.05 3.74 -9.57
CA ASN A 90 16.92 3.24 -8.52
C ASN A 90 16.18 3.28 -7.18
N TRP A 91 15.99 2.12 -6.58
CA TRP A 91 15.22 1.96 -5.36
C TRP A 91 16.08 1.45 -4.21
N GLU A 92 15.89 2.06 -3.04
CA GLU A 92 16.51 1.62 -1.79
C GLU A 92 15.42 1.22 -0.80
N PHE A 93 15.65 0.11 -0.07
CA PHE A 93 14.77 -0.30 0.99
C PHE A 93 15.19 0.31 2.31
N VAL A 94 14.23 0.91 3.02
CA VAL A 94 14.41 1.44 4.37
C VAL A 94 13.61 0.58 5.35
N PHE A 95 14.31 -0.05 6.28
CA PHE A 95 13.68 -0.76 7.37
C PHE A 95 13.10 0.25 8.37
N ALA A 96 11.80 0.19 8.60
CA ALA A 96 11.09 1.09 9.52
C ALA A 96 10.59 0.38 10.78
N GLY A 97 10.68 -0.94 10.81
CA GLY A 97 10.26 -1.74 11.97
C GLY A 97 8.76 -1.65 12.23
N PHE A 98 7.94 -1.40 11.20
CA PHE A 98 6.50 -1.52 11.34
C PHE A 98 6.18 -2.90 11.85
N GLN A 99 5.64 -2.97 13.06
CA GLN A 99 5.38 -4.23 13.72
C GLN A 99 3.90 -4.56 13.61
N ARG A 100 3.64 -5.81 13.28
CA ARG A 100 2.39 -6.47 13.59
C ARG A 100 2.36 -6.72 15.09
N TYR A 101 1.30 -6.30 15.73
CA TYR A 101 0.95 -6.78 17.05
C TYR A 101 0.12 -8.06 16.88
N PRO A 102 0.18 -9.01 17.82
CA PRO A 102 -0.62 -10.24 17.74
C PRO A 102 -2.13 -9.98 17.58
N GLU A 103 -2.58 -8.88 18.13
CA GLU A 103 -3.97 -8.39 18.10
C GLU A 103 -4.26 -7.43 16.92
N ASP A 104 -3.24 -7.02 16.19
CA ASP A 104 -3.38 -6.13 15.03
C ASP A 104 -3.53 -6.96 13.77
N ASP A 105 -4.31 -6.44 12.84
CA ASP A 105 -4.42 -6.97 11.50
C ASP A 105 -3.09 -6.86 10.75
N ASP A 106 -3.03 -7.53 9.63
CA ASP A 106 -1.91 -7.42 8.72
C ASP A 106 -1.73 -5.99 8.24
N LEU A 107 -0.49 -5.57 8.03
CA LEU A 107 -0.18 -4.32 7.33
C LEU A 107 -0.43 -4.51 5.83
N CYS A 108 -1.64 -4.93 5.48
CA CYS A 108 -2.10 -5.09 4.12
C CYS A 108 -2.59 -3.75 3.59
N ALA A 109 -2.53 -3.60 2.27
CA ALA A 109 -3.02 -2.43 1.56
C ALA A 109 -2.70 -1.12 2.29
N PRO A 110 -1.41 -0.76 2.36
CA PRO A 110 -0.97 0.42 3.10
C PRO A 110 -1.54 1.69 2.51
N ALA A 111 -1.77 2.67 3.38
CA ALA A 111 -2.11 4.03 3.00
C ALA A 111 -1.06 4.99 3.53
N ALA A 112 -0.65 5.91 2.69
CA ALA A 112 0.27 6.97 3.06
C ALA A 112 -0.17 8.29 2.44
N PHE A 113 0.08 9.39 3.13
CA PHE A 113 -0.09 10.72 2.58
C PHE A 113 0.90 11.69 3.21
N VAL A 114 1.04 12.84 2.61
CA VAL A 114 1.95 13.90 3.08
C VAL A 114 1.14 15.13 3.42
N SER A 115 1.39 15.68 4.59
CA SER A 115 0.88 16.97 5.01
C SER A 115 2.04 17.83 5.50
N GLU A 116 2.26 18.94 4.83
CA GLU A 116 3.40 19.82 5.09
C GLU A 116 4.73 19.02 5.04
N ASP A 117 5.48 19.04 6.12
CA ASP A 117 6.77 18.33 6.26
C ASP A 117 6.65 16.94 6.90
N THR A 118 5.44 16.37 6.92
CA THR A 118 5.17 15.12 7.63
C THR A 118 4.58 14.07 6.69
N LEU A 119 5.19 12.90 6.68
CA LEU A 119 4.65 11.70 6.02
C LEU A 119 3.90 10.88 7.05
N PHE A 120 2.66 10.53 6.74
CA PHE A 120 1.78 9.66 7.54
C PHE A 120 1.61 8.32 6.86
N TYR A 121 1.44 7.27 7.68
CA TYR A 121 1.34 5.88 7.22
C TYR A 121 0.41 5.06 8.11
N THR A 122 -0.38 4.19 7.51
CA THR A 122 -1.15 3.13 8.17
C THR A 122 -1.39 1.97 7.20
N GLY A 123 -2.19 0.98 7.59
CA GLY A 123 -2.62 -0.13 6.74
C GLY A 123 -4.08 -0.50 6.97
N SER A 124 -4.52 -1.57 6.34
CA SER A 124 -5.84 -2.15 6.57
C SER A 124 -5.99 -2.68 7.98
N THR A 125 -7.16 -2.53 8.57
CA THR A 125 -7.42 -2.96 9.92
C THR A 125 -8.89 -3.24 10.21
N TYR A 126 -9.16 -4.26 10.99
CA TYR A 126 -10.46 -4.50 11.62
C TYR A 126 -10.54 -3.93 13.05
N ALA A 127 -9.41 -3.92 13.74
CA ALA A 127 -9.33 -3.55 15.15
C ALA A 127 -8.94 -2.08 15.39
N GLY A 128 -8.45 -1.41 14.37
CA GLY A 128 -7.87 -0.07 14.42
C GLY A 128 -6.36 -0.13 14.60
N LEU A 129 -5.60 0.16 13.54
CA LEU A 129 -4.15 0.31 13.58
C LEU A 129 -3.76 1.71 14.05
N PRO A 130 -2.55 1.87 14.56
CA PRO A 130 -1.96 3.18 14.71
C PRO A 130 -1.82 3.91 13.36
N ILE A 131 -1.82 5.23 13.41
CA ILE A 131 -1.27 6.04 12.33
C ILE A 131 0.13 6.47 12.75
N TRP A 132 1.11 6.06 11.97
CA TRP A 132 2.49 6.45 12.16
C TRP A 132 2.82 7.72 11.40
N TYR A 133 3.80 8.46 11.86
CA TYR A 133 4.30 9.64 11.16
C TYR A 133 5.81 9.76 11.25
N SER A 134 6.40 10.43 10.27
CA SER A 134 7.80 10.80 10.27
C SER A 134 8.05 12.11 9.50
N THR A 135 8.90 12.97 10.04
CA THR A 135 9.44 14.15 9.35
C THR A 135 10.79 13.86 8.67
N ASN A 136 11.33 12.66 8.90
CA ASN A 136 12.53 12.15 8.26
C ASN A 136 12.38 10.64 7.99
N PRO A 137 11.51 10.25 7.04
CA PRO A 137 11.18 8.85 6.79
C PRO A 137 12.41 8.00 6.42
N LYS A 138 13.38 8.54 5.70
CA LYS A 138 14.60 7.81 5.31
C LYS A 138 15.45 7.34 6.50
N SER A 139 15.23 7.89 7.68
CA SER A 139 15.86 7.37 8.91
C SER A 139 15.28 6.03 9.38
N GLY A 140 14.16 5.57 8.80
CA GLY A 140 13.42 4.41 9.26
C GLY A 140 12.71 4.62 10.59
N LYS A 141 12.71 5.84 11.12
CA LYS A 141 12.11 6.15 12.43
C LYS A 141 10.75 6.79 12.25
N PHE A 142 9.73 6.07 12.71
CA PHE A 142 8.36 6.54 12.77
C PHE A 142 7.88 6.56 14.22
N LYS A 143 7.01 7.50 14.51
CA LYS A 143 6.30 7.63 15.79
C LYS A 143 4.81 7.41 15.53
N ARG A 144 4.07 7.03 16.57
CA ARG A 144 2.62 6.97 16.51
C ARG A 144 2.05 8.38 16.64
N TYR A 145 1.21 8.75 15.71
CA TYR A 145 0.45 10.02 15.77
C TYR A 145 -0.83 9.83 16.55
N VAL A 146 -1.57 8.77 16.21
CA VAL A 146 -2.67 8.24 17.01
C VAL A 146 -2.39 6.77 17.29
N GLU A 147 -2.78 6.31 18.47
CA GLU A 147 -2.52 4.93 18.90
C GLU A 147 -3.43 3.93 18.20
N LYS A 148 -4.63 4.39 17.82
CA LYS A 148 -5.61 3.53 17.17
C LYS A 148 -6.56 4.38 16.33
N THR A 149 -6.79 3.97 15.09
CA THR A 149 -7.79 4.59 14.23
C THR A 149 -9.19 4.37 14.78
N ALA A 150 -10.05 5.35 14.61
CA ALA A 150 -11.43 5.31 15.13
C ALA A 150 -12.35 4.36 14.35
N LEU A 151 -11.96 4.00 13.13
CA LEU A 151 -12.73 3.15 12.24
C LEU A 151 -11.95 1.90 11.85
N PRO A 152 -12.58 0.72 11.83
CA PRO A 152 -12.06 -0.40 11.06
C PRO A 152 -12.09 -0.02 9.58
N SER A 153 -10.96 -0.17 8.91
CA SER A 153 -10.81 0.22 7.51
C SER A 153 -9.96 -0.78 6.75
N TRP A 154 -10.52 -1.35 5.68
CA TRP A 154 -9.76 -2.11 4.70
C TRP A 154 -9.48 -1.25 3.49
N ASP A 155 -8.30 -1.44 2.90
CA ASP A 155 -7.82 -0.72 1.74
C ASP A 155 -8.02 0.79 1.88
N PRO A 156 -7.52 1.41 2.97
CA PRO A 156 -7.72 2.83 3.19
C PRO A 156 -6.92 3.64 2.16
N ALA A 157 -7.50 4.74 1.70
CA ALA A 157 -6.82 5.77 0.95
C ALA A 157 -7.15 7.13 1.56
N PHE A 158 -6.15 7.98 1.72
CA PHE A 158 -6.35 9.33 2.23
C PHE A 158 -6.26 10.36 1.11
N LEU A 159 -7.12 11.37 1.19
CA LEU A 159 -7.04 12.59 0.40
C LEU A 159 -6.94 13.77 1.35
N LEU A 160 -5.85 14.49 1.29
CA LEU A 160 -5.74 15.83 1.86
C LEU A 160 -6.08 16.82 0.73
N ASP A 161 -7.27 17.39 0.80
CA ASP A 161 -7.78 18.30 -0.21
C ASP A 161 -7.09 19.68 -0.13
N ASP A 162 -7.18 20.44 -1.19
CA ASP A 162 -6.57 21.79 -1.32
C ASP A 162 -7.10 22.78 -0.28
N ASP A 163 -8.31 22.56 0.22
CA ASP A 163 -8.90 23.37 1.29
C ASP A 163 -8.47 22.92 2.70
N GLY A 164 -7.61 21.91 2.77
CA GLY A 164 -7.04 21.38 4.00
C GLY A 164 -7.92 20.37 4.73
N ARG A 165 -9.03 19.93 4.15
CA ARG A 165 -9.84 18.83 4.69
C ARG A 165 -9.19 17.50 4.40
N LEU A 166 -9.28 16.58 5.36
CA LEU A 166 -8.76 15.23 5.23
C LEU A 166 -9.92 14.24 5.06
N TYR A 167 -9.87 13.48 4.00
CA TYR A 167 -10.83 12.42 3.71
C TYR A 167 -10.16 11.06 3.76
N MET A 168 -10.92 10.05 4.14
CA MET A 168 -10.54 8.64 4.00
C MET A 168 -11.59 7.91 3.17
N TYR A 169 -11.11 7.18 2.17
CA TYR A 169 -11.89 6.23 1.38
C TYR A 169 -11.43 4.83 1.74
N TYR A 170 -12.35 3.90 1.93
CA TYR A 170 -12.01 2.56 2.38
C TYR A 170 -13.08 1.54 2.03
N GLY A 171 -12.67 0.30 1.96
CA GLY A 171 -13.53 -0.86 1.72
C GLY A 171 -12.85 -1.91 0.88
N SER A 172 -13.12 -3.15 1.18
CA SER A 172 -12.75 -4.33 0.39
C SER A 172 -13.87 -5.34 0.59
N SER A 173 -14.78 -5.45 -0.38
CA SER A 173 -15.97 -6.30 -0.23
C SER A 173 -16.65 -6.55 -1.57
N ASN A 174 -17.32 -7.68 -1.67
CA ASN A 174 -18.30 -7.98 -2.72
C ASN A 174 -19.76 -7.85 -2.25
N GLU A 175 -19.97 -7.47 -0.99
CA GLU A 175 -21.29 -7.32 -0.39
C GLU A 175 -21.57 -5.90 0.10
N PHE A 176 -20.52 -5.13 0.39
CA PHE A 176 -20.63 -3.79 0.96
C PHE A 176 -19.95 -2.76 0.07
N ALA A 177 -20.54 -1.59 0.02
CA ALA A 177 -20.01 -0.47 -0.73
C ALA A 177 -18.65 0.02 -0.21
N LEU A 178 -17.82 0.55 -1.11
CA LEU A 178 -16.73 1.44 -0.74
C LEU A 178 -17.30 2.68 -0.05
N LYS A 179 -16.61 3.15 0.96
CA LYS A 179 -17.06 4.24 1.84
C LYS A 179 -16.10 5.41 1.81
N GLY A 180 -16.64 6.59 2.08
CA GLY A 180 -15.88 7.82 2.25
C GLY A 180 -16.32 8.55 3.51
N VAL A 181 -15.40 9.22 4.17
CA VAL A 181 -15.63 9.99 5.39
C VAL A 181 -14.62 11.11 5.53
N GLU A 182 -15.04 12.27 6.04
CA GLU A 182 -14.15 13.33 6.44
C GLU A 182 -13.63 13.09 7.87
N LEU A 183 -12.32 13.31 8.07
CA LEU A 183 -11.63 13.07 9.32
C LEU A 183 -11.10 14.37 9.93
N ASP A 184 -11.10 14.46 11.25
CA ASP A 184 -10.34 15.49 11.94
C ASP A 184 -8.84 15.22 11.80
N ARG A 185 -8.10 16.22 11.32
CA ARG A 185 -6.65 16.10 11.07
C ARG A 185 -5.81 15.93 12.34
N ARG A 186 -6.38 16.24 13.52
CA ARG A 186 -5.65 16.18 14.81
C ARG A 186 -5.58 14.77 15.39
N ASP A 187 -6.59 13.96 15.13
CA ASP A 187 -6.72 12.65 15.76
C ASP A 187 -7.35 11.57 14.86
N PHE A 188 -7.65 11.94 13.62
CA PHE A 188 -8.19 11.08 12.57
C PHE A 188 -9.55 10.44 12.91
N HIS A 189 -10.31 11.04 13.82
CA HIS A 189 -11.68 10.57 14.03
C HIS A 189 -12.64 11.15 12.97
N PRO A 190 -13.72 10.42 12.65
CA PRO A 190 -14.74 10.89 11.72
C PRO A 190 -15.45 12.15 12.23
N ILE A 191 -15.54 13.18 11.38
CA ILE A 191 -16.28 14.41 11.66
C ILE A 191 -17.48 14.61 10.72
N SER A 192 -17.63 13.72 9.74
CA SER A 192 -18.80 13.69 8.87
C SER A 192 -19.53 12.36 8.99
N LYS A 193 -20.72 12.30 8.40
CA LYS A 193 -21.41 11.04 8.18
C LYS A 193 -20.64 10.20 7.15
N ILE A 194 -20.49 8.90 7.41
CA ILE A 194 -19.95 7.95 6.44
C ILE A 194 -20.88 7.88 5.24
N GLN A 195 -20.32 8.02 4.04
CA GLN A 195 -21.05 7.92 2.78
C GLN A 195 -20.67 6.62 2.07
N GLU A 196 -21.66 5.97 1.47
CA GLU A 196 -21.42 4.92 0.49
C GLU A 196 -21.09 5.58 -0.85
N ILE A 197 -19.95 5.20 -1.43
CA ILE A 197 -19.42 5.83 -2.63
C ILE A 197 -19.68 4.98 -3.86
N MET A 198 -19.34 3.69 -3.79
CA MET A 198 -19.46 2.79 -4.93
C MET A 198 -19.77 1.38 -4.46
N MET A 199 -20.70 0.73 -5.17
CA MET A 199 -21.06 -0.66 -4.97
C MET A 199 -21.14 -1.34 -6.33
N LEU A 200 -20.72 -2.60 -6.38
CA LEU A 200 -20.93 -3.45 -7.56
C LEU A 200 -22.42 -3.62 -7.88
N ARG A 201 -22.72 -3.64 -9.17
CA ARG A 201 -24.05 -3.91 -9.73
C ARG A 201 -23.97 -4.92 -10.87
N PRO A 202 -23.59 -6.16 -10.59
CA PRO A 202 -23.35 -7.19 -11.62
C PRO A 202 -24.58 -7.49 -12.48
N GLU A 203 -25.79 -7.18 -12.01
CA GLU A 203 -27.02 -7.31 -12.77
C GLU A 203 -27.17 -6.21 -13.84
N GLU A 204 -26.61 -5.02 -13.57
CA GLU A 204 -26.58 -3.90 -14.52
C GLU A 204 -25.31 -3.93 -15.36
N HIS A 205 -24.18 -4.37 -14.78
CA HIS A 205 -22.85 -4.34 -15.34
C HIS A 205 -22.27 -5.75 -15.42
N GLY A 206 -22.58 -6.47 -16.50
CA GLY A 206 -22.12 -7.86 -16.68
C GLY A 206 -20.61 -8.05 -16.57
N TRP A 207 -19.81 -7.03 -16.86
CA TRP A 207 -18.35 -7.05 -16.71
C TRP A 207 -17.88 -7.13 -15.22
N GLU A 208 -18.76 -6.90 -14.26
CA GLU A 208 -18.51 -7.09 -12.83
C GLU A 208 -18.72 -8.54 -12.38
N ARG A 209 -18.65 -9.52 -13.27
CA ARG A 209 -18.79 -10.94 -13.00
C ARG A 209 -17.50 -11.69 -13.26
N PHE A 210 -17.38 -12.82 -12.60
CA PHE A 210 -16.31 -13.78 -12.94
C PHE A 210 -16.55 -14.44 -14.30
N GLY A 211 -15.57 -15.23 -14.75
CA GLY A 211 -15.59 -15.93 -16.02
C GLY A 211 -14.83 -15.22 -17.11
N MET A 212 -14.41 -15.96 -18.13
CA MET A 212 -13.57 -15.46 -19.23
C MET A 212 -14.26 -14.34 -20.01
N ASN A 213 -15.59 -14.39 -20.13
CA ASN A 213 -16.42 -13.41 -20.82
C ASN A 213 -17.33 -12.66 -19.84
N ASN A 214 -16.99 -12.64 -18.55
CA ASN A 214 -17.83 -12.08 -17.50
C ASN A 214 -19.26 -12.72 -17.47
N ASP A 215 -19.31 -14.01 -17.70
CA ASP A 215 -20.55 -14.76 -17.91
C ASP A 215 -20.95 -15.64 -16.71
N ASP A 216 -20.12 -15.72 -15.67
CA ASP A 216 -20.46 -16.46 -14.46
C ASP A 216 -21.41 -15.66 -13.57
N SER A 217 -22.70 -16.01 -13.64
CA SER A 217 -23.76 -15.43 -12.81
C SER A 217 -24.03 -16.26 -11.54
N THR A 218 -23.28 -17.34 -11.30
CA THR A 218 -23.52 -18.26 -10.20
C THR A 218 -22.60 -18.02 -9.00
N THR A 219 -21.48 -17.36 -9.22
CA THR A 219 -20.49 -16.99 -8.19
C THR A 219 -20.76 -15.55 -7.74
N LEU A 220 -20.47 -15.26 -6.46
CA LEU A 220 -20.49 -13.88 -5.97
C LEU A 220 -19.56 -13.00 -6.82
N ALA A 221 -19.96 -11.75 -7.00
CA ALA A 221 -19.14 -10.78 -7.69
C ALA A 221 -17.73 -10.68 -7.06
N PRO A 222 -16.69 -10.32 -7.80
CA PRO A 222 -15.38 -10.04 -7.25
C PRO A 222 -15.42 -8.87 -6.26
N PHE A 223 -14.40 -8.76 -5.41
CA PHE A 223 -14.32 -7.63 -4.48
C PHE A 223 -14.15 -6.30 -5.21
N THR A 224 -14.79 -5.27 -4.68
CA THR A 224 -14.47 -3.88 -4.96
C THR A 224 -13.54 -3.40 -3.85
N GLU A 225 -12.35 -3.03 -4.22
CA GLU A 225 -11.28 -2.70 -3.27
C GLU A 225 -10.24 -1.75 -3.89
N GLY A 226 -9.22 -1.38 -3.12
CA GLY A 226 -8.08 -0.64 -3.64
C GLY A 226 -8.41 0.82 -3.99
N ALA A 227 -9.14 1.52 -3.14
CA ALA A 227 -9.42 2.94 -3.35
C ALA A 227 -8.11 3.72 -3.54
N PHE A 228 -8.05 4.55 -4.58
CA PHE A 228 -6.94 5.47 -4.83
C PHE A 228 -7.51 6.83 -5.21
N VAL A 229 -7.04 7.87 -4.54
CA VAL A 229 -7.55 9.23 -4.69
C VAL A 229 -6.38 10.20 -4.79
N THR A 230 -6.46 11.15 -5.74
CA THR A 230 -5.45 12.18 -5.99
C THR A 230 -6.10 13.55 -6.12
#